data_2f561aa859ccdbf397ad1ba1bb17d88f
#
_entry.id   2f561aa859ccdbf397ad1ba1bb17d88f
#
_cell.length_a   1.000
_cell.length_b   1.000
_cell.length_c   1.000
_cell.angle_alpha   90.00
_cell.angle_beta   90.00
_cell.angle_gamma   90.00
#
_symmetry.space_group_name_H-M   'P 1'
#
loop_
_entity.id
_entity.type
_entity.pdbx_description
1 polymer ?
#
loop_
_entity_poly.entity_id
_entity_poly.type
_entity_poly.pdbx_seq_one_letter_code
_entity_poly.pdbx_strand_id
1 'polypeptide(L)'
;MKIKVRKNLVLKIVIALVIAFAFGLVFLYLTPGGKFLRLMKEEIKVEKQRKVRLLSETDPQALLKACRELSRRVSAGDLEPNRYLVCYKPHPEVSQFPQLILDLDPMFIETASDGRVGVGMLGGFHHYGVTAYPENYEKPSQSFKFGDKKIIDGLWYYEDGYNPRYDRKINALIKKGK
;
A
#
# COMPACT_ATOMS: atom_id res chain seq x y z
N MET A 1 48.65 32.78 26.00
CA MET A 1 48.50 32.68 24.52
C MET A 1 47.71 31.43 24.01
N LYS A 2 47.79 30.27 24.66
CA LYS A 2 47.12 29.02 24.20
C LYS A 2 45.59 29.04 24.20
N ILE A 3 44.89 29.81 25.02
CA ILE A 3 43.42 29.84 25.13
C ILE A 3 42.77 30.55 23.95
N LYS A 4 43.40 31.60 23.42
CA LYS A 4 42.86 32.38 22.29
C LYS A 4 42.88 31.58 20.97
N VAL A 5 43.87 30.73 20.77
CA VAL A 5 44.00 29.85 19.61
C VAL A 5 42.93 28.76 19.61
N ARG A 6 42.58 28.18 20.76
CA ARG A 6 41.50 27.17 20.87
C ARG A 6 40.14 27.75 20.56
N LYS A 7 39.81 28.96 21.02
CA LYS A 7 38.51 29.62 20.72
C LYS A 7 38.35 29.87 19.22
N ASN A 8 39.41 30.33 18.53
CA ASN A 8 39.33 30.53 17.08
C ASN A 8 39.21 29.23 16.30
N LEU A 9 39.79 28.14 16.77
CA LEU A 9 39.64 26.83 16.13
C LEU A 9 38.21 26.30 16.29
N VAL A 10 37.65 26.38 17.51
CA VAL A 10 36.25 25.97 17.77
C VAL A 10 35.27 26.78 16.91
N LEU A 11 35.44 28.10 16.82
CA LEU A 11 34.61 28.96 15.97
C LEU A 11 34.68 28.54 14.50
N LYS A 12 35.87 28.25 13.98
CA LYS A 12 36.04 27.79 12.59
C LYS A 12 35.34 26.46 12.33
N ILE A 13 35.40 25.51 13.31
CA ILE A 13 34.69 24.21 13.20
C ILE A 13 33.19 24.44 13.18
N VAL A 14 32.64 25.28 14.06
CA VAL A 14 31.21 25.58 14.10
C VAL A 14 30.73 26.21 12.78
N ILE A 15 31.48 27.17 12.25
CA ILE A 15 31.15 27.79 10.95
C ILE A 15 31.16 26.74 9.83
N ALA A 16 32.17 25.86 9.79
CA ALA A 16 32.24 24.81 8.77
C ALA A 16 31.05 23.85 8.85
N LEU A 17 30.61 23.47 10.08
CA LEU A 17 29.44 22.63 10.29
C LEU A 17 28.15 23.32 9.85
N VAL A 18 27.98 24.61 10.13
CA VAL A 18 26.80 25.37 9.69
C VAL A 18 26.76 25.46 8.17
N ILE A 19 27.90 25.73 7.52
CA ILE A 19 28.00 25.76 6.07
C ILE A 19 27.68 24.38 5.48
N ALA A 20 28.25 23.29 5.99
CA ALA A 20 27.98 21.94 5.53
C ALA A 20 26.50 21.57 5.69
N PHE A 21 25.88 21.97 6.79
CA PHE A 21 24.45 21.76 7.05
C PHE A 21 23.59 22.56 6.06
N ALA A 22 23.92 23.84 5.78
CA ALA A 22 23.23 24.66 4.80
C ALA A 22 23.33 24.05 3.39
N PHE A 23 24.52 23.60 2.98
CA PHE A 23 24.70 22.89 1.71
C PHE A 23 23.87 21.58 1.65
N GLY A 24 23.82 20.82 2.74
CA GLY A 24 22.98 19.62 2.84
C GLY A 24 21.50 19.93 2.65
N LEU A 25 21.00 21.02 3.25
CA LEU A 25 19.62 21.49 3.01
C LEU A 25 19.38 21.90 1.56
N VAL A 26 20.28 22.67 0.97
CA VAL A 26 20.20 23.07 -0.45
C VAL A 26 20.17 21.83 -1.36
N PHE A 27 21.02 20.84 -1.08
CA PHE A 27 21.01 19.56 -1.79
C PHE A 27 19.65 18.87 -1.69
N LEU A 28 19.08 18.73 -0.50
CA LEU A 28 17.78 18.09 -0.27
C LEU A 28 16.62 18.82 -0.96
N TYR A 29 16.71 20.14 -1.14
CA TYR A 29 15.61 20.93 -1.70
C TYR A 29 15.72 21.21 -3.19
N LEU A 30 16.90 21.37 -3.74
CA LEU A 30 17.11 21.87 -5.10
C LEU A 30 17.61 20.83 -6.08
N THR A 31 18.30 19.78 -5.63
CA THR A 31 18.84 18.78 -6.56
C THR A 31 17.78 17.74 -6.96
N PRO A 32 17.93 17.11 -8.15
CA PRO A 32 17.09 15.97 -8.56
C PRO A 32 17.07 14.84 -7.52
N GLY A 33 18.22 14.53 -6.90
CA GLY A 33 18.33 13.53 -5.84
C GLY A 33 17.52 13.89 -4.59
N GLY A 34 17.56 15.14 -4.15
CA GLY A 34 16.75 15.61 -3.02
C GLY A 34 15.25 15.62 -3.34
N LYS A 35 14.85 15.97 -4.58
CA LYS A 35 13.47 15.85 -5.04
C LYS A 35 13.01 14.40 -5.02
N PHE A 36 13.84 13.48 -5.54
CA PHE A 36 13.55 12.04 -5.52
C PHE A 36 13.33 11.51 -4.08
N LEU A 37 14.22 11.85 -3.14
CA LEU A 37 14.08 11.43 -1.73
C LEU A 37 12.78 11.94 -1.09
N ARG A 38 12.34 13.15 -1.43
CA ARG A 38 11.05 13.69 -0.95
C ARG A 38 9.87 12.93 -1.54
N LEU A 39 9.87 12.70 -2.85
CA LEU A 39 8.82 11.90 -3.50
C LEU A 39 8.72 10.51 -2.88
N MET A 40 9.85 9.82 -2.66
CA MET A 40 9.88 8.53 -1.98
C MET A 40 9.28 8.57 -0.57
N LYS A 41 9.56 9.63 0.21
CA LYS A 41 8.97 9.78 1.55
C LYS A 41 7.46 9.99 1.51
N GLU A 42 6.97 10.79 0.57
CA GLU A 42 5.53 11.01 0.39
C GLU A 42 4.83 9.72 -0.06
N GLU A 43 5.41 8.97 -0.99
CA GLU A 43 4.86 7.67 -1.41
C GLU A 43 4.77 6.69 -0.24
N ILE A 44 5.82 6.56 0.58
CA ILE A 44 5.80 5.69 1.77
C ILE A 44 4.71 6.13 2.76
N LYS A 45 4.50 7.43 2.92
CA LYS A 45 3.44 7.97 3.79
C LYS A 45 2.05 7.63 3.25
N VAL A 46 1.83 7.82 1.95
CA VAL A 46 0.57 7.50 1.27
C VAL A 46 0.28 6.00 1.34
N GLU A 47 1.28 5.16 1.05
CA GLU A 47 1.16 3.70 1.18
C GLU A 47 0.73 3.29 2.60
N LYS A 48 1.38 3.87 3.63
CA LYS A 48 1.02 3.59 5.02
C LYS A 48 -0.43 3.98 5.33
N GLN A 49 -0.89 5.13 4.85
CA GLN A 49 -2.27 5.59 5.04
C GLN A 49 -3.27 4.65 4.34
N ARG A 50 -2.98 4.24 3.10
CA ARG A 50 -3.81 3.28 2.37
C ARG A 50 -3.89 1.91 3.07
N LYS A 51 -2.78 1.40 3.62
CA LYS A 51 -2.78 0.16 4.42
C LYS A 51 -3.63 0.29 5.69
N VAL A 52 -3.57 1.43 6.37
CA VAL A 52 -4.42 1.71 7.55
C VAL A 52 -5.89 1.72 7.14
N ARG A 53 -6.26 2.44 6.08
CA ARG A 53 -7.62 2.49 5.55
C ARG A 53 -8.13 1.08 5.23
N LEU A 54 -7.36 0.32 4.44
CA LEU A 54 -7.74 -1.04 4.02
C LEU A 54 -7.93 -2.01 5.18
N LEU A 55 -7.01 -1.99 6.17
CA LEU A 55 -6.92 -3.05 7.19
C LEU A 55 -7.58 -2.71 8.53
N SER A 56 -7.80 -1.41 8.84
CA SER A 56 -8.32 -1.01 10.14
C SER A 56 -9.48 0.00 10.11
N GLU A 57 -9.74 0.64 8.97
CA GLU A 57 -10.83 1.61 8.86
C GLU A 57 -11.97 1.10 7.97
N THR A 58 -11.70 0.12 7.11
CA THR A 58 -12.71 -0.52 6.25
C THR A 58 -13.30 -1.72 6.97
N ASP A 59 -14.63 -1.80 7.04
CA ASP A 59 -15.32 -2.99 7.55
C ASP A 59 -15.02 -4.20 6.65
N PRO A 60 -14.34 -5.24 7.18
CA PRO A 60 -13.94 -6.38 6.37
C PRO A 60 -15.12 -7.22 5.88
N GLN A 61 -16.24 -7.24 6.59
CA GLN A 61 -17.45 -7.97 6.15
C GLN A 61 -18.11 -7.23 4.99
N ALA A 62 -18.21 -5.90 5.07
CA ALA A 62 -18.75 -5.09 3.98
C ALA A 62 -17.86 -5.19 2.73
N LEU A 63 -16.53 -5.18 2.90
CA LEU A 63 -15.58 -5.34 1.78
C LEU A 63 -15.70 -6.72 1.14
N LEU A 64 -15.79 -7.79 1.93
CA LEU A 64 -16.00 -9.16 1.44
C LEU A 64 -17.31 -9.26 0.67
N LYS A 65 -18.40 -8.67 1.18
CA LYS A 65 -19.70 -8.64 0.51
C LYS A 65 -19.62 -7.91 -0.84
N ALA A 66 -18.96 -6.76 -0.90
CA ALA A 66 -18.77 -6.01 -2.12
C ALA A 66 -17.95 -6.78 -3.18
N CYS A 67 -16.89 -7.47 -2.76
CA CYS A 67 -16.11 -8.34 -3.65
C CYS A 67 -16.94 -9.54 -4.14
N ARG A 68 -17.73 -10.17 -3.29
CA ARG A 68 -18.62 -11.29 -3.68
C ARG A 68 -19.74 -10.86 -4.61
N GLU A 69 -20.15 -9.61 -4.58
CA GLU A 69 -21.07 -9.05 -5.58
C GLU A 69 -20.43 -9.07 -6.98
N LEU A 70 -19.17 -8.63 -7.12
CA LEU A 70 -18.44 -8.74 -8.38
C LEU A 70 -18.28 -10.19 -8.83
N SER A 71 -17.94 -11.09 -7.90
CA SER A 71 -17.84 -12.54 -8.18
C SER A 71 -19.15 -13.11 -8.74
N ARG A 72 -20.30 -12.71 -8.15
CA ARG A 72 -21.63 -13.13 -8.66
C ARG A 72 -21.93 -12.59 -10.06
N ARG A 73 -21.55 -11.35 -10.35
CA ARG A 73 -21.69 -10.76 -11.69
C ARG A 73 -20.87 -11.51 -12.73
N VAL A 74 -19.65 -11.94 -12.38
CA VAL A 74 -18.83 -12.79 -13.25
C VAL A 74 -19.52 -14.13 -13.50
N SER A 75 -20.02 -14.77 -12.44
CA SER A 75 -20.72 -16.06 -12.54
C SER A 75 -22.03 -15.98 -13.36
N ALA A 76 -22.70 -14.82 -13.35
CA ALA A 76 -23.90 -14.56 -14.13
C ALA A 76 -23.60 -14.19 -15.61
N GLY A 77 -22.34 -13.94 -15.97
CA GLY A 77 -21.93 -13.45 -17.28
C GLY A 77 -22.14 -11.94 -17.49
N ASP A 78 -22.49 -11.20 -16.43
CA ASP A 78 -22.70 -9.74 -16.47
C ASP A 78 -21.38 -8.96 -16.40
N LEU A 79 -20.29 -9.63 -16.06
CA LEU A 79 -18.94 -9.07 -15.96
C LEU A 79 -17.93 -10.11 -16.45
N GLU A 80 -17.01 -9.71 -17.32
CA GLU A 80 -15.96 -10.62 -17.79
C GLU A 80 -14.87 -10.81 -16.73
N PRO A 81 -14.31 -12.04 -16.58
CA PRO A 81 -13.10 -12.24 -15.80
C PRO A 81 -11.95 -11.44 -16.41
N ASN A 82 -11.46 -10.42 -15.69
CA ASN A 82 -10.44 -9.52 -16.21
C ASN A 82 -9.72 -8.77 -15.08
N ARG A 83 -8.63 -8.07 -15.43
CA ARG A 83 -7.99 -7.07 -14.60
C ARG A 83 -8.40 -5.67 -15.05
N TYR A 84 -9.24 -5.02 -14.26
CA TYR A 84 -9.76 -3.69 -14.51
C TYR A 84 -8.85 -2.64 -13.87
N LEU A 85 -8.20 -1.81 -14.67
CA LEU A 85 -7.43 -0.67 -14.17
C LEU A 85 -8.38 0.39 -13.65
N VAL A 86 -8.11 0.92 -12.45
CA VAL A 86 -8.92 1.97 -11.80
C VAL A 86 -8.22 3.33 -11.89
N CYS A 87 -6.88 3.34 -11.77
CA CYS A 87 -6.08 4.55 -11.88
C CYS A 87 -5.63 4.81 -13.34
N TYR A 88 -5.20 6.04 -13.63
CA TYR A 88 -4.64 6.56 -14.91
C TYR A 88 -5.62 6.57 -16.10
N LYS A 89 -6.20 5.48 -16.49
CA LYS A 89 -7.24 5.34 -17.53
C LYS A 89 -8.23 4.28 -17.06
N PRO A 90 -9.21 4.67 -16.26
CA PRO A 90 -10.17 3.72 -15.73
C PRO A 90 -10.90 2.98 -16.85
N HIS A 91 -11.04 1.66 -16.68
CA HIS A 91 -11.87 0.87 -17.57
C HIS A 91 -13.34 1.35 -17.45
N PRO A 92 -14.11 1.45 -18.56
CA PRO A 92 -15.50 1.97 -18.51
C PRO A 92 -16.39 1.27 -17.49
N GLU A 93 -16.21 -0.03 -17.31
CA GLU A 93 -17.02 -0.84 -16.37
C GLU A 93 -16.73 -0.54 -14.91
N VAL A 94 -15.58 0.08 -14.60
CA VAL A 94 -15.19 0.42 -13.22
C VAL A 94 -16.22 1.32 -12.53
N SER A 95 -16.88 2.20 -13.27
CA SER A 95 -17.94 3.06 -12.73
C SER A 95 -19.15 2.30 -12.17
N GLN A 96 -19.30 1.02 -12.51
CA GLN A 96 -20.38 0.14 -12.06
C GLN A 96 -19.95 -0.74 -10.87
N PHE A 97 -18.72 -0.60 -10.39
CA PHE A 97 -18.21 -1.39 -9.28
C PHE A 97 -18.69 -0.82 -7.94
N PRO A 98 -18.78 -1.65 -6.88
CA PRO A 98 -19.19 -1.19 -5.57
C PRO A 98 -18.34 -0.02 -5.07
N GLN A 99 -19.01 1.06 -4.64
CA GLN A 99 -18.35 2.30 -4.24
C GLN A 99 -17.34 2.05 -3.10
N LEU A 100 -17.63 1.15 -2.17
CA LEU A 100 -16.73 0.78 -1.07
C LEU A 100 -15.35 0.32 -1.58
N ILE A 101 -15.30 -0.40 -2.71
CA ILE A 101 -14.04 -0.86 -3.31
C ILE A 101 -13.34 0.34 -3.98
N LEU A 102 -14.08 1.19 -4.69
CA LEU A 102 -13.53 2.38 -5.35
C LEU A 102 -12.99 3.40 -4.36
N ASP A 103 -13.61 3.56 -3.20
CA ASP A 103 -13.18 4.46 -2.12
C ASP A 103 -11.82 4.06 -1.51
N LEU A 104 -11.38 2.81 -1.71
CA LEU A 104 -10.03 2.38 -1.33
C LEU A 104 -8.95 2.96 -2.25
N ASP A 105 -9.32 3.56 -3.38
CA ASP A 105 -8.41 4.06 -4.41
C ASP A 105 -7.46 2.96 -4.92
N PRO A 106 -8.00 1.81 -5.39
CA PRO A 106 -7.18 0.71 -5.86
C PRO A 106 -6.49 1.06 -7.19
N MET A 107 -5.36 0.42 -7.45
CA MET A 107 -4.71 0.48 -8.76
C MET A 107 -5.47 -0.35 -9.79
N PHE A 108 -5.89 -1.54 -9.39
CA PHE A 108 -6.67 -2.45 -10.22
C PHE A 108 -7.62 -3.30 -9.37
N ILE A 109 -8.66 -3.80 -10.02
CA ILE A 109 -9.55 -4.82 -9.50
C ILE A 109 -9.47 -6.00 -10.47
N GLU A 110 -9.19 -7.18 -9.96
CA GLU A 110 -9.07 -8.40 -10.74
C GLU A 110 -10.20 -9.36 -10.39
N THR A 111 -10.93 -9.79 -11.40
CA THR A 111 -11.96 -10.82 -11.26
C THR A 111 -11.51 -12.07 -12.00
N ALA A 112 -11.60 -13.22 -11.36
CA ALA A 112 -11.20 -14.50 -11.93
C ALA A 112 -12.42 -15.38 -12.24
N SER A 113 -12.28 -16.27 -13.21
CA SER A 113 -13.33 -17.23 -13.61
C SER A 113 -13.72 -18.20 -12.49
N ASP A 114 -12.85 -18.43 -11.51
CA ASP A 114 -13.12 -19.23 -10.32
C ASP A 114 -13.85 -18.44 -9.22
N GLY A 115 -14.25 -17.21 -9.48
CA GLY A 115 -14.98 -16.34 -8.56
C GLY A 115 -14.12 -15.59 -7.57
N ARG A 116 -12.80 -15.69 -7.63
CA ARG A 116 -11.92 -14.83 -6.83
C ARG A 116 -11.98 -13.37 -7.29
N VAL A 117 -11.88 -12.47 -6.34
CA VAL A 117 -11.78 -11.04 -6.61
C VAL A 117 -10.59 -10.47 -5.85
N GLY A 118 -9.64 -9.90 -6.60
CA GLY A 118 -8.48 -9.20 -6.08
C GLY A 118 -8.66 -7.69 -6.13
N VAL A 119 -8.35 -6.98 -5.04
CA VAL A 119 -8.29 -5.52 -4.99
C VAL A 119 -6.85 -5.13 -4.74
N GLY A 120 -6.17 -4.71 -5.80
CA GLY A 120 -4.74 -4.41 -5.79
C GLY A 120 -4.48 -2.92 -5.57
N MET A 121 -3.64 -2.60 -4.60
CA MET A 121 -3.24 -1.25 -4.24
C MET A 121 -1.85 -0.93 -4.80
N LEU A 122 -1.62 0.31 -5.18
CA LEU A 122 -0.28 0.78 -5.52
C LEU A 122 0.50 1.08 -4.24
N GLY A 123 1.63 0.41 -4.06
CA GLY A 123 2.55 0.64 -2.97
C GLY A 123 3.98 0.76 -3.51
N GLY A 124 4.39 1.95 -3.96
CA GLY A 124 5.77 2.21 -4.39
C GLY A 124 6.38 1.08 -5.24
N PHE A 125 7.33 0.32 -4.66
CA PHE A 125 7.96 -0.84 -5.31
C PHE A 125 7.25 -2.17 -5.03
N HIS A 126 6.23 -2.19 -4.18
CA HIS A 126 5.53 -3.40 -3.75
C HIS A 126 4.04 -3.25 -4.00
N HIS A 127 3.43 -4.29 -4.56
CA HIS A 127 1.99 -4.38 -4.66
C HIS A 127 1.45 -5.06 -3.39
N TYR A 128 0.34 -4.56 -2.91
CA TYR A 128 -0.38 -5.16 -1.80
C TYR A 128 -1.88 -5.00 -2.04
N GLY A 129 -2.68 -5.74 -1.32
CA GLY A 129 -4.11 -5.67 -1.49
C GLY A 129 -4.84 -6.74 -0.71
N VAL A 130 -6.06 -7.02 -1.15
CA VAL A 130 -6.85 -8.10 -0.61
C VAL A 130 -7.34 -9.03 -1.71
N THR A 131 -7.52 -10.30 -1.37
CA THR A 131 -8.19 -11.28 -2.22
C THR A 131 -9.41 -11.79 -1.46
N ALA A 132 -10.58 -11.65 -2.08
CA ALA A 132 -11.82 -12.24 -1.63
C ALA A 132 -12.07 -13.56 -2.36
N TYR A 133 -12.51 -14.56 -1.61
CA TYR A 133 -12.84 -15.89 -2.12
C TYR A 133 -14.36 -16.12 -2.07
N PRO A 134 -14.92 -16.90 -3.04
CA PRO A 134 -16.31 -17.31 -3.02
C PRO A 134 -16.64 -18.10 -1.73
N GLU A 135 -17.93 -18.25 -1.42
CA GLU A 135 -18.39 -18.83 -0.16
C GLU A 135 -17.92 -20.28 0.07
N ASN A 136 -17.87 -21.08 -0.98
CA ASN A 136 -17.53 -22.49 -0.93
C ASN A 136 -16.09 -22.78 -1.40
N TYR A 137 -15.23 -21.77 -1.38
CA TYR A 137 -13.87 -21.91 -1.85
C TYR A 137 -12.94 -22.38 -0.74
N GLU A 138 -12.43 -23.60 -0.86
CA GLU A 138 -11.31 -24.04 -0.03
C GLU A 138 -10.03 -23.40 -0.53
N LYS A 139 -9.41 -22.54 0.26
CA LYS A 139 -8.12 -21.94 -0.09
C LYS A 139 -7.09 -23.05 -0.32
N PRO A 140 -6.48 -23.16 -1.50
CA PRO A 140 -5.42 -24.13 -1.73
C PRO A 140 -4.27 -23.87 -0.75
N SER A 141 -3.86 -24.91 -0.02
CA SER A 141 -2.82 -24.83 1.02
C SER A 141 -1.44 -24.34 0.51
N GLN A 142 -1.26 -24.24 -0.80
CA GLN A 142 0.00 -23.92 -1.46
C GLN A 142 -0.02 -22.68 -2.38
N SER A 143 -1.11 -21.91 -2.43
CA SER A 143 -1.27 -20.98 -3.54
C SER A 143 -0.58 -19.63 -3.40
N PHE A 144 -0.01 -19.26 -2.26
CA PHE A 144 0.63 -17.95 -2.13
C PHE A 144 1.97 -18.04 -1.41
N LYS A 145 3.01 -17.68 -2.14
CA LYS A 145 4.40 -17.86 -1.72
C LYS A 145 4.85 -16.94 -0.59
N PHE A 146 4.17 -15.82 -0.32
CA PHE A 146 4.70 -14.84 0.61
C PHE A 146 3.59 -13.99 1.28
N GLY A 147 3.45 -14.15 2.58
CA GLY A 147 2.88 -13.11 3.44
C GLY A 147 1.36 -12.98 3.51
N ASP A 148 0.58 -13.89 2.92
CA ASP A 148 -0.88 -13.82 2.98
C ASP A 148 -1.40 -13.96 4.40
N LYS A 149 -2.21 -12.99 4.82
CA LYS A 149 -2.78 -12.93 6.15
C LYS A 149 -4.30 -12.93 6.09
N LYS A 150 -4.90 -13.86 6.81
CA LYS A 150 -6.35 -13.93 6.94
C LYS A 150 -6.86 -12.70 7.70
N ILE A 151 -7.71 -11.91 7.07
CA ILE A 151 -8.45 -10.82 7.71
C ILE A 151 -9.69 -11.43 8.40
N ILE A 152 -10.57 -12.04 7.62
CA ILE A 152 -11.73 -12.82 8.05
C ILE A 152 -11.87 -14.04 7.14
N ASP A 153 -12.84 -14.92 7.40
CA ASP A 153 -13.13 -16.05 6.52
C ASP A 153 -13.54 -15.55 5.13
N GLY A 154 -12.81 -15.99 4.11
CA GLY A 154 -13.02 -15.59 2.72
C GLY A 154 -12.32 -14.30 2.29
N LEU A 155 -11.67 -13.53 3.19
CA LEU A 155 -10.93 -12.31 2.84
C LEU A 155 -9.49 -12.36 3.38
N TRP A 156 -8.53 -12.21 2.47
CA TRP A 156 -7.12 -12.32 2.77
C TRP A 156 -6.36 -11.09 2.29
N TYR A 157 -5.43 -10.60 3.10
CA TYR A 157 -4.44 -9.60 2.72
C TYR A 157 -3.24 -10.29 2.05
N TYR A 158 -2.69 -9.68 1.01
CA TYR A 158 -1.43 -10.08 0.38
C TYR A 158 -0.48 -8.88 0.23
N GLU A 159 0.82 -9.17 0.17
CA GLU A 159 1.85 -8.17 -0.11
C GLU A 159 3.01 -8.83 -0.85
N ASP A 160 3.36 -8.28 -2.03
CA ASP A 160 4.55 -8.69 -2.77
C ASP A 160 5.80 -8.17 -2.06
N GLY A 161 6.85 -8.98 -1.99
CA GLY A 161 8.09 -8.57 -1.31
C GLY A 161 8.01 -8.64 0.22
N TYR A 162 7.42 -9.71 0.73
CA TYR A 162 7.30 -10.00 2.15
C TYR A 162 8.56 -9.67 2.97
N ASN A 163 8.42 -8.83 3.98
CA ASN A 163 9.44 -8.52 4.97
C ASN A 163 8.93 -8.86 6.38
N PRO A 164 9.52 -9.84 7.09
CA PRO A 164 9.07 -10.26 8.41
C PRO A 164 8.97 -9.13 9.44
N ARG A 165 9.73 -8.05 9.27
CA ARG A 165 9.68 -6.89 10.17
C ARG A 165 8.35 -6.14 10.13
N TYR A 166 7.60 -6.24 9.02
CA TYR A 166 6.29 -5.61 8.87
C TYR A 166 5.14 -6.46 9.41
N ASP A 167 5.35 -7.76 9.62
CA ASP A 167 4.32 -8.70 10.08
C ASP A 167 3.59 -8.24 11.33
N ARG A 168 4.34 -7.79 12.34
CA ARG A 168 3.72 -7.32 13.60
C ARG A 168 2.80 -6.12 13.36
N LYS A 169 3.21 -5.20 12.47
CA LYS A 169 2.42 -3.99 12.16
C LYS A 169 1.14 -4.36 11.40
N ILE A 170 1.24 -5.22 10.39
CA ILE A 170 0.08 -5.68 9.61
C ILE A 170 -0.90 -6.45 10.51
N ASN A 171 -0.40 -7.37 11.33
CA ASN A 171 -1.24 -8.12 12.29
C ASN A 171 -1.94 -7.18 13.30
N ALA A 172 -1.26 -6.11 13.73
CA ALA A 172 -1.87 -5.11 14.62
C ALA A 172 -2.99 -4.33 13.93
N LEU A 173 -2.82 -3.96 12.65
CA LEU A 173 -3.87 -3.29 11.86
C LEU A 173 -5.08 -4.20 11.65
N ILE A 174 -4.86 -5.45 11.26
CA ILE A 174 -5.95 -6.44 11.09
C ILE A 174 -6.73 -6.66 12.39
N LYS A 175 -6.02 -6.71 13.54
CA LYS A 175 -6.69 -6.83 14.85
C LYS A 175 -7.51 -5.60 15.23
N LYS A 176 -7.10 -4.41 14.80
CA LYS A 176 -7.80 -3.17 15.09
C LYS A 176 -9.08 -3.00 14.25
N GLY A 177 -9.11 -3.58 13.05
CA GLY A 177 -10.26 -3.53 12.13
C GLY A 177 -11.33 -4.60 12.39
N LYS A 178 -11.12 -5.48 13.38
CA LYS A 178 -12.10 -6.48 13.85
C LYS A 178 -12.90 -5.95 15.02
#